data_36a4fcd3be6883163db82eabc0a55b26
#
_entry.id   36a4fcd3be6883163db82eabc0a55b26
#
_cell.length_a   1.000
_cell.length_b   1.000
_cell.length_c   1.000
_cell.angle_alpha   90.00
_cell.angle_beta   90.00
_cell.angle_gamma   90.00
#
_symmetry.space_group_name_H-M   'P 1'
#
loop_
_entity.id
_entity.type
_entity.pdbx_description
1 polymer ?
#
loop_
_entity_poly.entity_id
_entity_poly.type
_entity_poly.pdbx_seq_one_letter_code
_entity_poly.pdbx_strand_id
1 'polypeptide(L)'
;MKLLVLLALLGTVSAHQLHEGTPEQEVPAEQGEEEPGEPEPPCPTESESFRMTVPGSGGHTYRYVFVNNCQTFWRARKLCARCYRGRLASIHNYSTNQRLRCTARARTNRGQVWIGGVTSRWFWRVSSRWIDHSPWNYSNWARGNPRCFWKTCVALCTASGQWRSVRCRARLPFICEY
;
A
#
# COMPACT_ATOMS: atom_id res chain seq x y z
N MET A 1 54.67 36.31 37.57
CA MET A 1 55.51 35.43 38.43
C MET A 1 54.84 34.10 38.58
N LYS A 2 55.64 33.02 38.33
CA LYS A 2 55.33 31.55 38.50
C LYS A 2 54.35 30.95 37.53
N LEU A 3 54.71 30.45 36.42
CA LEU A 3 55.45 29.25 35.98
C LEU A 3 55.19 28.02 36.85
N LEU A 4 54.42 27.06 36.29
CA LEU A 4 54.51 25.64 36.63
C LEU A 4 54.20 24.77 35.40
N VAL A 5 55.25 24.11 35.03
CA VAL A 5 55.34 23.02 34.02
C VAL A 5 54.83 21.73 34.65
N LEU A 6 54.12 20.91 33.95
CA LEU A 6 54.05 19.48 34.26
C LEU A 6 53.66 18.68 32.99
N LEU A 7 54.66 18.10 32.45
CA LEU A 7 54.91 16.68 32.13
C LEU A 7 53.87 15.91 31.33
N ALA A 8 54.32 15.59 30.12
CA ALA A 8 53.82 14.58 29.23
C ALA A 8 53.90 13.18 29.85
N LEU A 9 52.86 12.40 29.64
CA LEU A 9 52.96 10.95 29.65
C LEU A 9 52.35 10.42 28.33
N LEU A 10 53.26 9.91 27.52
CA LEU A 10 52.99 9.14 26.33
C LEU A 10 52.38 7.79 26.74
N GLY A 11 51.12 7.60 26.38
CA GLY A 11 50.49 6.30 26.41
C GLY A 11 50.07 5.91 25.00
N THR A 12 50.86 5.07 24.36
CA THR A 12 50.53 4.40 23.11
C THR A 12 49.41 3.41 23.36
N VAL A 13 48.21 3.68 22.88
CA VAL A 13 47.16 2.66 22.81
C VAL A 13 46.92 2.29 21.35
N SER A 14 47.23 1.06 21.07
CA SER A 14 47.02 0.34 19.82
C SER A 14 45.58 0.48 19.32
N ALA A 15 45.41 0.98 18.10
CA ALA A 15 44.14 1.02 17.43
C ALA A 15 43.72 -0.38 16.97
N HIS A 16 42.87 -1.03 17.74
CA HIS A 16 42.02 -2.11 17.20
C HIS A 16 40.83 -1.44 16.54
N GLN A 17 40.81 -1.47 15.21
CA GLN A 17 39.62 -1.19 14.44
C GLN A 17 38.63 -2.32 14.67
N LEU A 18 37.67 -2.12 15.55
CA LEU A 18 36.44 -2.85 15.59
C LEU A 18 35.55 -2.25 14.50
N HIS A 19 35.30 -3.03 13.47
CA HIS A 19 34.29 -2.75 12.44
C HIS A 19 32.93 -2.89 13.12
N GLU A 20 32.41 -1.79 13.62
CA GLU A 20 31.04 -1.70 14.12
C GLU A 20 30.12 -1.75 12.92
N GLY A 21 29.60 -2.95 12.64
CA GLY A 21 28.45 -3.16 11.79
C GLY A 21 27.27 -2.41 12.40
N THR A 22 26.79 -1.41 11.70
CA THR A 22 25.51 -0.77 11.99
C THR A 22 24.43 -1.83 12.03
N PRO A 23 23.66 -1.99 13.11
CA PRO A 23 22.52 -2.90 13.10
C PRO A 23 21.50 -2.37 12.08
N GLU A 24 21.29 -3.12 10.99
CA GLU A 24 20.12 -2.98 10.16
C GLU A 24 18.91 -3.09 11.08
N GLN A 25 18.25 -1.97 11.31
CA GLN A 25 16.95 -1.95 11.97
C GLN A 25 15.99 -2.71 11.05
N GLU A 26 15.75 -3.98 11.37
CA GLU A 26 14.62 -4.73 10.83
C GLU A 26 13.36 -3.90 11.09
N VAL A 27 12.82 -3.33 10.01
CA VAL A 27 11.50 -2.70 10.03
C VAL A 27 10.51 -3.82 10.37
N PRO A 28 9.75 -3.72 11.48
CA PRO A 28 8.82 -4.78 11.85
C PRO A 28 7.87 -5.02 10.67
N ALA A 29 7.73 -6.28 10.27
CA ALA A 29 6.74 -6.71 9.31
C ALA A 29 5.39 -6.14 9.74
N GLU A 30 4.78 -5.32 8.89
CA GLU A 30 3.50 -4.68 9.16
C GLU A 30 2.41 -5.74 9.34
N GLN A 31 2.19 -6.14 10.57
CA GLN A 31 0.97 -6.84 10.96
C GLN A 31 -0.16 -5.83 10.74
N GLY A 32 -0.96 -6.07 9.68
CA GLY A 32 -2.20 -5.34 9.48
C GLY A 32 -3.01 -5.46 10.76
N GLU A 33 -3.57 -4.34 11.26
CA GLU A 33 -4.44 -4.34 12.43
C GLU A 33 -5.59 -5.33 12.18
N GLU A 34 -5.44 -6.55 12.70
CA GLU A 34 -6.50 -7.55 12.72
C GLU A 34 -7.47 -7.15 13.81
N GLU A 35 -8.72 -6.98 13.46
CA GLU A 35 -9.78 -6.96 14.46
C GLU A 35 -9.90 -8.39 15.02
N PRO A 36 -9.63 -8.62 16.32
CA PRO A 36 -9.70 -9.96 16.91
C PRO A 36 -11.16 -10.42 16.91
N GLY A 37 -11.45 -11.57 16.32
CA GLY A 37 -12.63 -12.36 16.60
C GLY A 37 -13.75 -12.42 15.58
N GLU A 38 -13.70 -11.71 14.44
CA GLU A 38 -14.71 -11.90 13.39
C GLU A 38 -14.30 -13.03 12.43
N PRO A 39 -15.17 -14.04 12.19
CA PRO A 39 -14.85 -15.12 11.28
C PRO A 39 -14.52 -14.57 9.88
N GLU A 40 -13.56 -15.20 9.21
CA GLU A 40 -13.18 -14.79 7.85
C GLU A 40 -14.37 -14.96 6.89
N PRO A 41 -14.70 -13.92 6.10
CA PRO A 41 -15.83 -14.04 5.17
C PRO A 41 -15.55 -15.11 4.11
N PRO A 42 -16.59 -15.81 3.62
CA PRO A 42 -16.43 -16.76 2.53
C PRO A 42 -15.91 -16.08 1.26
N CYS A 43 -15.37 -16.86 0.34
CA CYS A 43 -14.98 -16.32 -0.97
C CYS A 43 -16.20 -15.80 -1.72
N PRO A 44 -16.07 -14.65 -2.42
CA PRO A 44 -17.13 -14.07 -3.19
C PRO A 44 -17.63 -15.02 -4.28
N THR A 45 -18.93 -15.06 -4.47
CA THR A 45 -19.57 -15.84 -5.52
C THR A 45 -19.37 -15.20 -6.90
N GLU A 46 -19.71 -15.92 -7.98
CA GLU A 46 -19.63 -15.36 -9.33
C GLU A 46 -20.58 -14.17 -9.55
N SER A 47 -21.72 -14.15 -8.87
CA SER A 47 -22.66 -13.03 -8.91
C SER A 47 -22.12 -11.77 -8.19
N GLU A 48 -21.23 -11.93 -7.22
CA GLU A 48 -20.61 -10.85 -6.47
C GLU A 48 -19.30 -10.34 -7.11
N SER A 49 -18.83 -11.01 -8.15
CA SER A 49 -17.54 -10.72 -8.78
C SER A 49 -17.63 -10.58 -10.30
N PHE A 50 -16.77 -9.77 -10.89
CA PHE A 50 -16.63 -9.59 -12.32
C PHE A 50 -15.17 -9.65 -12.73
N ARG A 51 -14.82 -10.51 -13.69
CA ARG A 51 -13.45 -10.68 -14.19
C ARG A 51 -13.20 -9.82 -15.42
N MET A 52 -12.04 -9.23 -15.51
CA MET A 52 -11.59 -8.42 -16.64
C MET A 52 -10.11 -8.68 -16.95
N THR A 53 -9.79 -8.64 -18.23
CA THR A 53 -8.42 -8.75 -18.73
C THR A 53 -8.02 -7.43 -19.37
N VAL A 54 -6.84 -6.94 -19.04
CA VAL A 54 -6.26 -5.70 -19.60
C VAL A 54 -4.94 -6.03 -20.24
N PRO A 55 -4.75 -5.72 -21.55
CA PRO A 55 -3.44 -5.81 -22.19
C PRO A 55 -2.46 -4.85 -21.49
N GLY A 56 -1.30 -5.35 -21.17
CA GLY A 56 -0.17 -4.59 -20.63
C GLY A 56 0.91 -4.33 -21.68
N SER A 57 1.95 -3.62 -21.29
CA SER A 57 3.13 -3.39 -22.12
C SER A 57 3.94 -4.69 -22.28
N GLY A 58 4.59 -4.87 -23.43
CA GLY A 58 5.49 -6.01 -23.66
C GLY A 58 4.80 -7.39 -23.75
N GLY A 59 3.52 -7.43 -24.15
CA GLY A 59 2.78 -8.70 -24.29
C GLY A 59 2.25 -9.29 -22.97
N HIS A 60 2.47 -8.61 -21.85
CA HIS A 60 1.89 -9.02 -20.57
C HIS A 60 0.39 -8.74 -20.55
N THR A 61 -0.34 -9.61 -19.87
CA THR A 61 -1.79 -9.47 -19.67
C THR A 61 -2.09 -9.43 -18.20
N TYR A 62 -2.71 -8.35 -17.75
CA TYR A 62 -3.17 -8.21 -16.37
C TYR A 62 -4.61 -8.70 -16.24
N ARG A 63 -4.89 -9.47 -15.21
CA ARG A 63 -6.22 -9.98 -14.90
C ARG A 63 -6.71 -9.32 -13.63
N TYR A 64 -7.95 -8.85 -13.68
CA TYR A 64 -8.58 -8.17 -12.55
C TYR A 64 -9.92 -8.82 -12.20
N VAL A 65 -10.23 -8.84 -10.91
CA VAL A 65 -11.55 -9.19 -10.39
C VAL A 65 -12.10 -8.01 -9.60
N PHE A 66 -13.29 -7.58 -9.96
CA PHE A 66 -14.09 -6.60 -9.22
C PHE A 66 -15.00 -7.35 -8.29
N VAL A 67 -14.93 -7.07 -7.00
CA VAL A 67 -15.74 -7.71 -5.98
C VAL A 67 -16.67 -6.67 -5.36
N ASN A 68 -17.98 -6.90 -5.46
CA ASN A 68 -19.00 -5.98 -4.96
C ASN A 68 -19.28 -6.14 -3.47
N ASN A 69 -18.90 -7.25 -2.87
CA ASN A 69 -18.99 -7.47 -1.42
C ASN A 69 -18.08 -6.50 -0.69
N CYS A 70 -18.68 -5.52 0.02
CA CYS A 70 -17.94 -4.46 0.70
C CYS A 70 -17.14 -4.98 1.89
N GLN A 71 -15.83 -4.78 1.88
CA GLN A 71 -14.91 -5.20 2.92
C GLN A 71 -14.03 -4.06 3.41
N THR A 72 -13.47 -4.18 4.62
CA THR A 72 -12.37 -3.35 5.04
C THR A 72 -11.15 -3.63 4.17
N PHE A 73 -10.20 -2.68 4.09
CA PHE A 73 -9.03 -2.83 3.21
C PHE A 73 -8.24 -4.12 3.48
N TRP A 74 -7.98 -4.43 4.75
CA TRP A 74 -7.19 -5.61 5.11
C TRP A 74 -7.92 -6.93 4.86
N ARG A 75 -9.24 -6.95 5.05
CA ARG A 75 -10.07 -8.10 4.67
C ARG A 75 -10.13 -8.28 3.16
N ALA A 76 -10.28 -7.19 2.41
CA ALA A 76 -10.22 -7.23 0.94
C ALA A 76 -8.88 -7.80 0.46
N ARG A 77 -7.75 -7.36 1.05
CA ARG A 77 -6.41 -7.90 0.76
C ARG A 77 -6.34 -9.42 1.00
N LYS A 78 -6.84 -9.88 2.16
CA LYS A 78 -6.88 -11.33 2.49
C LYS A 78 -7.74 -12.10 1.48
N LEU A 79 -8.90 -11.57 1.10
CA LEU A 79 -9.77 -12.19 0.10
C LEU A 79 -9.11 -12.28 -1.29
N CYS A 80 -8.42 -11.22 -1.74
CA CYS A 80 -7.66 -11.28 -2.99
C CYS A 80 -6.61 -12.40 -2.96
N ALA A 81 -5.87 -12.54 -1.86
CA ALA A 81 -4.84 -13.57 -1.73
C ALA A 81 -5.45 -14.98 -1.68
N ARG A 82 -6.48 -15.18 -0.85
CA ARG A 82 -7.06 -16.51 -0.60
C ARG A 82 -7.91 -17.01 -1.76
N CYS A 83 -8.79 -16.15 -2.30
CA CYS A 83 -9.82 -16.58 -3.25
C CYS A 83 -9.36 -16.49 -4.70
N TYR A 84 -8.40 -15.60 -4.99
CA TYR A 84 -7.96 -15.36 -6.37
C TYR A 84 -6.46 -15.58 -6.57
N ARG A 85 -5.72 -15.97 -5.50
CA ARG A 85 -4.24 -16.10 -5.52
C ARG A 85 -3.55 -14.83 -6.03
N GLY A 86 -4.14 -13.69 -5.71
CA GLY A 86 -3.75 -12.38 -6.18
C GLY A 86 -3.57 -11.37 -5.05
N ARG A 87 -3.64 -10.11 -5.41
CA ARG A 87 -3.47 -8.97 -4.51
C ARG A 87 -4.48 -7.87 -4.83
N LEU A 88 -4.64 -6.86 -3.98
CA LEU A 88 -5.34 -5.65 -4.37
C LEU A 88 -4.58 -4.96 -5.50
N ALA A 89 -5.31 -4.47 -6.50
CA ALA A 89 -4.75 -3.96 -7.75
C ALA A 89 -3.80 -2.78 -7.56
N SER A 90 -2.62 -2.86 -8.17
CA SER A 90 -1.67 -1.76 -8.33
C SER A 90 -1.88 -1.11 -9.70
N ILE A 91 -1.76 0.22 -9.78
CA ILE A 91 -2.03 0.96 -11.01
C ILE A 91 -0.80 1.76 -11.42
N HIS A 92 -0.24 1.45 -12.57
CA HIS A 92 1.05 1.98 -13.03
C HIS A 92 0.96 2.93 -14.22
N ASN A 93 -0.25 3.14 -14.78
CA ASN A 93 -0.46 4.04 -15.91
C ASN A 93 -1.91 4.52 -16.02
N TYR A 94 -2.09 5.57 -16.79
CA TYR A 94 -3.39 6.20 -17.04
C TYR A 94 -4.40 5.26 -17.72
N SER A 95 -3.96 4.49 -18.70
CA SER A 95 -4.84 3.58 -19.48
C SER A 95 -5.49 2.53 -18.56
N THR A 96 -4.68 1.86 -17.74
CA THR A 96 -5.17 0.90 -16.73
C THR A 96 -6.11 1.58 -15.75
N ASN A 97 -5.74 2.77 -15.24
CA ASN A 97 -6.59 3.51 -14.31
C ASN A 97 -7.98 3.80 -14.92
N GLN A 98 -8.05 4.23 -16.17
CA GLN A 98 -9.32 4.52 -16.84
C GLN A 98 -10.15 3.25 -17.08
N ARG A 99 -9.53 2.15 -17.49
CA ARG A 99 -10.22 0.87 -17.68
C ARG A 99 -10.83 0.36 -16.38
N LEU A 100 -10.05 0.37 -15.29
CA LEU A 100 -10.53 -0.03 -13.96
C LEU A 100 -11.66 0.89 -13.47
N ARG A 101 -11.53 2.21 -13.67
CA ARG A 101 -12.59 3.17 -13.35
C ARG A 101 -13.89 2.85 -14.08
N CYS A 102 -13.84 2.72 -15.41
CA CYS A 102 -15.04 2.48 -16.23
C CYS A 102 -15.75 1.20 -15.80
N THR A 103 -14.98 0.11 -15.58
CA THR A 103 -15.52 -1.16 -15.12
C THR A 103 -16.10 -1.07 -13.72
N ALA A 104 -15.39 -0.44 -12.78
CA ALA A 104 -15.89 -0.23 -11.43
C ALA A 104 -17.20 0.57 -11.42
N ARG A 105 -17.29 1.62 -12.24
CA ARG A 105 -18.51 2.41 -12.37
C ARG A 105 -19.70 1.62 -12.92
N ALA A 106 -19.45 0.72 -13.87
CA ALA A 106 -20.47 -0.11 -14.46
C ALA A 106 -20.91 -1.28 -13.57
N ARG A 107 -20.03 -1.73 -12.67
CA ARG A 107 -20.23 -2.96 -11.90
C ARG A 107 -20.55 -2.76 -10.42
N THR A 108 -20.42 -1.53 -9.91
CA THR A 108 -20.74 -1.22 -8.52
C THR A 108 -21.56 0.06 -8.40
N ASN A 109 -22.51 0.06 -7.47
CA ASN A 109 -23.29 1.24 -7.11
C ASN A 109 -22.55 2.16 -6.12
N ARG A 110 -21.32 1.81 -5.75
CA ARG A 110 -20.52 2.58 -4.81
C ARG A 110 -19.64 3.60 -5.53
N GLY A 111 -19.49 4.76 -4.91
CA GLY A 111 -18.66 5.84 -5.46
C GLY A 111 -17.15 5.58 -5.38
N GLN A 112 -16.73 4.55 -4.66
CA GLN A 112 -15.32 4.22 -4.43
C GLN A 112 -15.11 2.72 -4.33
N VAL A 113 -13.92 2.26 -4.77
CA VAL A 113 -13.47 0.87 -4.65
C VAL A 113 -12.03 0.84 -4.12
N TRP A 114 -11.67 -0.15 -3.32
CA TRP A 114 -10.31 -0.34 -2.86
C TRP A 114 -9.37 -0.72 -3.99
N ILE A 115 -8.19 -0.10 -4.00
CA ILE A 115 -7.00 -0.50 -4.76
C ILE A 115 -5.84 -0.68 -3.80
N GLY A 116 -4.74 -1.31 -4.22
CA GLY A 116 -3.66 -1.79 -3.35
C GLY A 116 -2.73 -0.74 -2.74
N GLY A 117 -3.12 0.53 -2.74
CA GLY A 117 -2.30 1.60 -2.21
C GLY A 117 -2.52 1.86 -0.71
N VAL A 118 -1.44 2.20 -0.03
CA VAL A 118 -1.46 2.69 1.36
C VAL A 118 -0.64 3.96 1.47
N THR A 119 -1.06 4.87 2.35
CA THR A 119 -0.31 6.07 2.67
C THR A 119 0.02 6.11 4.14
N SER A 120 1.19 6.59 4.47
CA SER A 120 1.65 6.80 5.84
C SER A 120 2.26 8.19 5.97
N ARG A 121 2.19 8.76 7.17
CA ARG A 121 2.84 10.01 7.48
C ARG A 121 4.02 9.74 8.41
N TRP A 122 5.17 10.25 8.00
CA TRP A 122 6.36 10.31 8.83
C TRP A 122 6.75 11.77 8.99
N PHE A 123 6.63 12.30 10.21
CA PHE A 123 6.75 13.72 10.49
C PHE A 123 5.81 14.56 9.58
N TRP A 124 6.38 15.40 8.69
CA TRP A 124 5.62 16.23 7.73
C TRP A 124 5.53 15.63 6.32
N ARG A 125 6.16 14.49 6.07
CA ARG A 125 6.11 13.83 4.76
C ARG A 125 5.03 12.78 4.71
N VAL A 126 4.25 12.80 3.64
CA VAL A 126 3.31 11.72 3.31
C VAL A 126 3.98 10.85 2.26
N SER A 127 4.14 9.57 2.55
CA SER A 127 4.61 8.56 1.62
C SER A 127 3.44 7.68 1.16
N SER A 128 3.49 7.26 -0.08
CA SER A 128 2.52 6.35 -0.68
C SER A 128 3.26 5.16 -1.26
N ARG A 129 2.71 3.96 -1.08
CA ARG A 129 3.26 2.73 -1.63
C ARG A 129 2.17 1.73 -1.99
N TRP A 130 2.48 0.86 -2.91
CA TRP A 130 1.67 -0.32 -3.18
C TRP A 130 1.97 -1.42 -2.16
N ILE A 131 0.96 -2.19 -1.74
CA ILE A 131 1.15 -3.30 -0.78
C ILE A 131 1.85 -4.52 -1.37
N ASP A 132 2.00 -4.57 -2.69
CA ASP A 132 2.73 -5.59 -3.42
C ASP A 132 4.19 -5.21 -3.69
N HIS A 133 4.64 -4.08 -3.10
CA HIS A 133 5.99 -3.52 -3.25
C HIS A 133 6.36 -3.12 -4.68
N SER A 134 5.42 -3.08 -5.62
CA SER A 134 5.67 -2.55 -6.96
C SER A 134 6.00 -1.05 -6.91
N PRO A 135 6.73 -0.51 -7.91
CA PRO A 135 7.12 0.90 -7.92
C PRO A 135 5.92 1.84 -7.92
N TRP A 136 5.98 2.92 -7.11
CA TRP A 136 5.00 3.99 -7.16
C TRP A 136 5.34 4.99 -8.28
N ASN A 137 5.15 4.58 -9.52
CA ASN A 137 5.55 5.30 -10.73
C ASN A 137 4.40 6.07 -11.43
N TYR A 138 3.19 5.92 -10.93
CA TYR A 138 2.00 6.62 -11.39
C TYR A 138 1.13 7.01 -10.21
N SER A 139 0.45 8.15 -10.31
CA SER A 139 -0.54 8.57 -9.31
C SER A 139 -1.63 9.43 -9.96
N ASN A 140 -2.85 9.33 -9.46
CA ASN A 140 -4.00 10.09 -9.92
C ASN A 140 -4.83 10.63 -8.74
N TRP A 141 -4.17 11.37 -7.85
CA TRP A 141 -4.80 11.89 -6.65
C TRP A 141 -5.89 12.93 -6.93
N ALA A 142 -7.00 12.84 -6.22
CA ALA A 142 -7.98 13.90 -6.15
C ALA A 142 -7.40 15.12 -5.42
N ARG A 143 -7.88 16.30 -5.75
CA ARG A 143 -7.45 17.56 -5.10
C ARG A 143 -7.49 17.44 -3.58
N GLY A 144 -6.43 17.84 -2.91
CA GLY A 144 -6.28 17.75 -1.46
C GLY A 144 -6.01 16.33 -0.93
N ASN A 145 -5.62 15.38 -1.81
CA ASN A 145 -5.15 14.05 -1.43
C ASN A 145 -3.68 13.85 -1.87
N PRO A 146 -2.93 12.94 -1.25
CA PRO A 146 -3.33 12.13 -0.09
C PRO A 146 -3.49 12.97 1.18
N ARG A 147 -4.57 12.72 1.93
CA ARG A 147 -4.75 13.26 3.28
C ARG A 147 -4.28 12.22 4.26
N CYS A 148 -3.24 12.52 5.00
CA CYS A 148 -2.70 11.56 5.95
C CYS A 148 -2.53 12.21 7.32
N PHE A 149 -3.50 12.03 8.19
CA PHE A 149 -3.34 12.29 9.62
C PHE A 149 -2.71 11.08 10.32
N TRP A 150 -2.99 9.87 9.78
CA TRP A 150 -2.55 8.56 10.23
C TRP A 150 -2.34 7.68 8.99
N LYS A 151 -2.12 6.39 9.18
CA LYS A 151 -2.12 5.43 8.08
C LYS A 151 -3.49 5.38 7.41
N THR A 152 -3.54 5.61 6.08
CA THR A 152 -4.77 5.50 5.28
C THR A 152 -4.57 4.57 4.10
N CYS A 153 -5.68 4.10 3.56
CA CYS A 153 -5.74 3.20 2.42
C CYS A 153 -6.29 3.92 1.20
N VAL A 154 -5.92 3.49 0.01
CA VAL A 154 -6.24 4.19 -1.23
C VAL A 154 -7.49 3.60 -1.88
N ALA A 155 -8.43 4.47 -2.19
CA ALA A 155 -9.63 4.11 -2.94
C ALA A 155 -9.66 4.87 -4.27
N LEU A 156 -10.08 4.18 -5.33
CA LEU A 156 -10.36 4.73 -6.65
C LEU A 156 -11.81 5.25 -6.68
N CYS A 157 -11.99 6.51 -7.04
CA CYS A 157 -13.31 7.11 -7.25
C CYS A 157 -13.89 6.62 -8.59
N THR A 158 -15.04 5.97 -8.58
CA THR A 158 -15.66 5.38 -9.77
C THR A 158 -16.17 6.44 -10.75
N ALA A 159 -16.50 7.64 -10.29
CA ALA A 159 -16.94 8.74 -11.14
C ALA A 159 -15.78 9.41 -11.89
N SER A 160 -14.69 9.75 -11.21
CA SER A 160 -13.59 10.55 -11.77
C SER A 160 -12.34 9.74 -12.13
N GLY A 161 -12.16 8.56 -11.55
CA GLY A 161 -10.91 7.80 -11.64
C GLY A 161 -9.80 8.32 -10.75
N GLN A 162 -10.05 9.38 -10.00
CA GLN A 162 -9.07 9.93 -9.07
C GLN A 162 -9.01 9.12 -7.78
N TRP A 163 -7.88 9.18 -7.10
CA TRP A 163 -7.62 8.43 -5.88
C TRP A 163 -7.84 9.29 -4.64
N ARG A 164 -8.33 8.66 -3.59
CA ARG A 164 -8.55 9.29 -2.29
C ARG A 164 -7.98 8.45 -1.17
N SER A 165 -7.49 9.14 -0.15
CA SER A 165 -7.12 8.53 1.13
C SER A 165 -8.38 8.30 1.94
N VAL A 166 -8.61 7.05 2.33
CA VAL A 166 -9.79 6.61 3.08
C VAL A 166 -9.34 5.84 4.32
N ARG A 167 -10.09 5.91 5.40
CA ARG A 167 -9.82 5.10 6.59
C ARG A 167 -9.87 3.62 6.21
N CYS A 168 -8.84 2.84 6.53
CA CYS A 168 -8.74 1.43 6.13
C CYS A 168 -9.88 0.54 6.65
N ARG A 169 -10.58 0.98 7.70
CA ARG A 169 -11.77 0.30 8.27
C ARG A 169 -13.07 0.57 7.49
N ALA A 170 -13.08 1.51 6.55
CA ALA A 170 -14.24 1.70 5.69
C ALA A 170 -14.52 0.42 4.88
N ARG A 171 -15.80 0.12 4.68
CA ARG A 171 -16.22 -1.05 3.90
C ARG A 171 -16.53 -0.60 2.47
N LEU A 172 -15.71 -1.02 1.53
CA LEU A 172 -15.85 -0.72 0.11
C LEU A 172 -15.76 -1.99 -0.73
N PRO A 173 -16.35 -2.00 -1.94
CA PRO A 173 -16.00 -2.94 -2.98
C PRO A 173 -14.50 -2.83 -3.28
N PHE A 174 -13.92 -3.82 -3.94
CA PHE A 174 -12.49 -3.85 -4.18
C PHE A 174 -12.11 -4.50 -5.50
N ILE A 175 -10.89 -4.21 -5.94
CA ILE A 175 -10.34 -4.76 -7.18
C ILE A 175 -9.13 -5.61 -6.81
N CYS A 176 -9.17 -6.89 -7.16
CA CYS A 176 -8.01 -7.79 -7.10
C CYS A 176 -7.34 -7.86 -8.47
N GLU A 177 -6.01 -8.00 -8.44
CA GLU A 177 -5.14 -8.34 -9.59
C GLU A 177 -4.53 -9.72 -9.33
N TYR A 178 -4.47 -10.62 -10.37
CA TYR A 178 -3.98 -12.01 -10.25
C TYR A 178 -3.35 -12.52 -11.54
#